data_f548701f87e83b84c0b37d2782c5b0fd
#
_entry.id   f548701f87e83b84c0b37d2782c5b0fd
#
_cell.length_a   1.000
_cell.length_b   1.000
_cell.length_c   1.000
_cell.angle_alpha   90.00
_cell.angle_beta   90.00
_cell.angle_gamma   90.00
#
_symmetry.space_group_name_H-M   'P 1'
#
loop_
_entity.id
_entity.type
_entity.pdbx_description
1 polymer ?
#
loop_
_entity_poly.entity_id
_entity_poly.type
_entity_poly.pdbx_seq_one_letter_code
_entity_poly.pdbx_strand_id
1 'polypeptide(L)'
;MSPPARRFESLHIAVTGGGTGIGRAIALRLVSEGARVSLLARDRARLEEVAGAARAIACDTREPEQVERAFSEACEHSGPLYALVANSGIGGANAPGSADRFGDLVATNLTGTYHCLRAAEKRLLPGPRTRHLVAIASVLARLGVGGYTGYCASKAGVCGLVRALAVELAPRNVQVNAVLPGWVETDMAVAGLEDMARALRTSVDEARKLALSSVPLARMAQPEDIAGLVAWLISDDARGVTGASLDANNGALMS
;
A
#
# COMPACT_ATOMS: atom_id res chain seq x y z
N MET A 1 -16.56 -11.08 -21.21
CA MET A 1 -16.47 -10.13 -20.09
C MET A 1 -16.58 -8.72 -20.67
N SER A 2 -17.49 -7.89 -20.15
CA SER A 2 -17.56 -6.48 -20.56
C SER A 2 -16.21 -5.80 -20.22
N PRO A 3 -15.75 -4.82 -21.04
CA PRO A 3 -14.54 -4.07 -20.69
C PRO A 3 -14.71 -3.40 -19.32
N PRO A 4 -13.66 -3.29 -18.52
CA PRO A 4 -13.75 -2.62 -17.23
C PRO A 4 -14.26 -1.19 -17.41
N ALA A 5 -15.12 -0.75 -16.49
CA ALA A 5 -15.61 0.63 -16.51
C ALA A 5 -14.40 1.59 -16.41
N ARG A 6 -14.34 2.60 -17.25
CA ARG A 6 -13.25 3.61 -17.25
C ARG A 6 -13.50 4.67 -16.16
N ARG A 7 -13.50 4.22 -14.89
CA ARG A 7 -13.83 5.07 -13.74
C ARG A 7 -12.85 6.21 -13.51
N PHE A 8 -11.60 6.03 -13.93
CA PHE A 8 -10.51 6.96 -13.66
C PHE A 8 -9.98 7.65 -14.93
N GLU A 9 -10.82 7.77 -15.96
CA GLU A 9 -10.42 8.37 -17.22
C GLU A 9 -9.74 9.72 -17.01
N SER A 10 -8.50 9.82 -17.51
CA SER A 10 -7.66 11.03 -17.41
C SER A 10 -7.33 11.52 -15.98
N LEU A 11 -7.66 10.77 -14.93
CA LEU A 11 -7.29 11.11 -13.56
C LEU A 11 -5.86 10.66 -13.26
N HIS A 12 -5.08 11.52 -12.62
CA HIS A 12 -3.70 11.21 -12.24
C HIS A 12 -3.65 10.55 -10.86
N ILE A 13 -3.08 9.35 -10.78
CA ILE A 13 -2.95 8.57 -9.54
C ILE A 13 -1.50 8.16 -9.37
N ALA A 14 -0.93 8.45 -8.20
CA ALA A 14 0.41 7.99 -7.83
C ALA A 14 0.32 6.68 -7.03
N VAL A 15 1.25 5.74 -7.27
CA VAL A 15 1.37 4.48 -6.52
C VAL A 15 2.82 4.30 -6.10
N THR A 16 3.08 4.25 -4.80
CA THR A 16 4.42 3.93 -4.30
C THR A 16 4.60 2.42 -4.15
N GLY A 17 5.80 1.91 -4.41
CA GLY A 17 6.05 0.47 -4.43
C GLY A 17 5.32 -0.24 -5.58
N GLY A 18 5.11 0.45 -6.71
CA GLY A 18 4.30 -0.04 -7.83
C GLY A 18 4.96 -1.11 -8.71
N GLY A 19 6.21 -1.50 -8.43
CA GLY A 19 6.95 -2.44 -9.28
C GLY A 19 6.65 -3.93 -9.04
N THR A 20 6.13 -4.31 -7.89
CA THR A 20 5.89 -5.71 -7.52
C THR A 20 4.61 -5.89 -6.69
N GLY A 21 4.16 -7.13 -6.56
CA GLY A 21 3.11 -7.57 -5.64
C GLY A 21 1.84 -6.72 -5.71
N ILE A 22 1.36 -6.28 -4.55
CA ILE A 22 0.12 -5.50 -4.41
C ILE A 22 0.20 -4.19 -5.22
N GLY A 23 1.32 -3.46 -5.13
CA GLY A 23 1.47 -2.18 -5.83
C GLY A 23 1.40 -2.32 -7.35
N ARG A 24 2.01 -3.38 -7.90
CA ARG A 24 1.92 -3.72 -9.33
C ARG A 24 0.47 -4.01 -9.76
N ALA A 25 -0.24 -4.83 -9.00
CA ALA A 25 -1.63 -5.17 -9.31
C ALA A 25 -2.54 -3.93 -9.25
N ILE A 26 -2.34 -3.05 -8.26
CA ILE A 26 -3.05 -1.78 -8.17
C ILE A 26 -2.76 -0.91 -9.40
N ALA A 27 -1.49 -0.76 -9.79
CA ALA A 27 -1.11 0.04 -10.94
C ALA A 27 -1.77 -0.44 -12.23
N LEU A 28 -1.69 -1.75 -12.51
CA LEU A 28 -2.29 -2.37 -13.69
C LEU A 28 -3.82 -2.22 -13.69
N ARG A 29 -4.47 -2.38 -12.53
CA ARG A 29 -5.90 -2.17 -12.41
C ARG A 29 -6.29 -0.73 -12.73
N LEU A 30 -5.58 0.26 -12.19
CA LEU A 30 -5.87 1.67 -12.40
C LEU A 30 -5.64 2.09 -13.86
N VAL A 31 -4.58 1.62 -14.50
CA VAL A 31 -4.32 1.83 -15.92
C VAL A 31 -5.45 1.24 -16.77
N SER A 32 -5.90 0.01 -16.48
CA SER A 32 -7.01 -0.63 -17.20
C SER A 32 -8.33 0.13 -17.09
N GLU A 33 -8.51 0.93 -16.03
CA GLU A 33 -9.67 1.78 -15.80
C GLU A 33 -9.47 3.25 -16.26
N GLY A 34 -8.42 3.52 -17.05
CA GLY A 34 -8.20 4.79 -17.74
C GLY A 34 -7.38 5.82 -16.96
N ALA A 35 -6.81 5.48 -15.80
CA ALA A 35 -5.97 6.40 -15.05
C ALA A 35 -4.64 6.71 -15.75
N ARG A 36 -4.14 7.92 -15.57
CA ARG A 36 -2.72 8.24 -15.74
C ARG A 36 -2.01 7.88 -14.44
N VAL A 37 -1.08 6.91 -14.49
CA VAL A 37 -0.44 6.38 -13.29
C VAL A 37 1.03 6.78 -13.22
N SER A 38 1.47 7.31 -12.08
CA SER A 38 2.89 7.49 -11.74
C SER A 38 3.31 6.44 -10.72
N LEU A 39 4.34 5.66 -11.04
CA LEU A 39 4.89 4.60 -10.20
C LEU A 39 6.17 5.08 -9.54
N LEU A 40 6.24 5.01 -8.21
CA LEU A 40 7.39 5.45 -7.45
C LEU A 40 7.98 4.27 -6.66
N ALA A 41 9.25 3.95 -6.88
CA ALA A 41 10.02 2.99 -6.07
C ALA A 41 11.52 3.20 -6.26
N ARG A 42 12.34 2.54 -5.44
CA ARG A 42 13.80 2.64 -5.53
C ARG A 42 14.37 2.04 -6.82
N ASP A 43 13.82 0.90 -7.23
CA ASP A 43 14.25 0.17 -8.43
C ASP A 43 13.42 0.63 -9.64
N ARG A 44 14.00 1.54 -10.41
CA ARG A 44 13.38 2.08 -11.62
C ARG A 44 13.20 1.03 -12.71
N ALA A 45 14.12 0.09 -12.85
CA ALA A 45 14.04 -0.94 -13.89
C ALA A 45 12.78 -1.81 -13.70
N ARG A 46 12.51 -2.23 -12.46
CA ARG A 46 11.27 -2.96 -12.13
C ARG A 46 9.99 -2.14 -12.36
N LEU A 47 10.06 -0.82 -12.20
CA LEU A 47 8.91 0.03 -12.52
C LEU A 47 8.68 0.09 -14.03
N GLU A 48 9.74 0.16 -14.83
CA GLU A 48 9.65 0.22 -16.30
C GLU A 48 9.07 -1.06 -16.89
N GLU A 49 9.32 -2.23 -16.28
CA GLU A 49 8.69 -3.51 -16.66
C GLU A 49 7.16 -3.49 -16.48
N VAL A 50 6.67 -2.73 -15.52
CA VAL A 50 5.23 -2.62 -15.19
C VAL A 50 4.60 -1.44 -15.91
N ALA A 51 5.40 -0.42 -16.22
CA ALA A 51 4.91 0.90 -16.57
C ALA A 51 3.97 0.91 -17.78
N GLY A 52 4.28 0.19 -18.87
CA GLY A 52 3.43 0.26 -20.06
C GLY A 52 2.99 1.70 -20.36
N ALA A 53 1.75 2.05 -19.98
CA ALA A 53 1.19 3.40 -20.06
C ALA A 53 1.46 4.26 -18.80
N ALA A 54 2.14 3.75 -17.79
CA ALA A 54 2.45 4.49 -16.55
C ALA A 54 3.84 5.12 -16.61
N ARG A 55 4.11 6.11 -15.74
CA ARG A 55 5.42 6.72 -15.61
C ARG A 55 6.20 6.14 -14.44
N ALA A 56 7.43 5.68 -14.70
CA ALA A 56 8.35 5.17 -13.70
C ALA A 56 9.25 6.29 -13.13
N ILE A 57 9.28 6.45 -11.80
CA ILE A 57 10.06 7.47 -11.10
C ILE A 57 10.82 6.82 -9.94
N ALA A 58 12.16 6.95 -9.94
CA ALA A 58 13.00 6.46 -8.86
C ALA A 58 12.80 7.30 -7.59
N CYS A 59 12.50 6.63 -6.45
CA CYS A 59 12.26 7.32 -5.19
C CYS A 59 12.47 6.36 -4.00
N ASP A 60 13.34 6.73 -3.07
CA ASP A 60 13.35 6.13 -1.73
C ASP A 60 12.41 6.94 -0.82
N THR A 61 11.35 6.30 -0.34
CA THR A 61 10.33 6.98 0.48
C THR A 61 10.84 7.39 1.86
N ARG A 62 11.98 6.86 2.31
CA ARG A 62 12.64 7.26 3.54
C ARG A 62 13.27 8.65 3.47
N GLU A 63 13.57 9.11 2.25
CA GLU A 63 14.27 10.35 1.98
C GLU A 63 13.28 11.45 1.57
N PRO A 64 12.93 12.40 2.46
CA PRO A 64 11.87 13.38 2.20
C PRO A 64 12.14 14.24 0.97
N GLU A 65 13.40 14.59 0.70
CA GLU A 65 13.77 15.37 -0.47
C GLU A 65 13.61 14.59 -1.79
N GLN A 66 13.88 13.28 -1.78
CA GLN A 66 13.60 12.44 -2.96
C GLN A 66 12.10 12.33 -3.20
N VAL A 67 11.32 12.19 -2.12
CA VAL A 67 9.85 12.15 -2.20
C VAL A 67 9.32 13.46 -2.81
N GLU A 68 9.72 14.62 -2.30
CA GLU A 68 9.28 15.91 -2.83
C GLU A 68 9.62 16.07 -4.31
N ARG A 69 10.85 15.72 -4.74
CA ARG A 69 11.25 15.75 -6.15
C ARG A 69 10.43 14.80 -7.03
N ALA A 70 10.23 13.56 -6.56
CA ALA A 70 9.50 12.54 -7.32
C ALA A 70 8.03 12.92 -7.52
N PHE A 71 7.38 13.49 -6.50
CA PHE A 71 6.00 13.96 -6.63
C PHE A 71 5.89 15.23 -7.49
N SER A 72 6.90 16.11 -7.50
CA SER A 72 6.96 17.23 -8.44
C SER A 72 7.06 16.73 -9.89
N GLU A 73 8.01 15.84 -10.17
CA GLU A 73 8.19 15.23 -11.49
C GLU A 73 6.91 14.53 -11.98
N ALA A 74 6.24 13.78 -11.09
CA ALA A 74 4.98 13.11 -11.40
C ALA A 74 3.90 14.11 -11.84
N CYS A 75 3.77 15.23 -11.11
CA CYS A 75 2.75 16.23 -11.38
C CYS A 75 3.09 17.13 -12.58
N GLU A 76 4.34 17.43 -12.83
CA GLU A 76 4.79 18.14 -14.03
C GLU A 76 4.44 17.37 -15.30
N HIS A 77 4.54 16.05 -15.26
CA HIS A 77 4.22 15.19 -16.39
C HIS A 77 2.73 14.90 -16.55
N SER A 78 2.03 14.58 -15.46
CA SER A 78 0.66 14.04 -15.51
C SER A 78 -0.40 14.98 -14.92
N GLY A 79 -0.01 16.17 -14.47
CA GLY A 79 -0.90 17.10 -13.78
C GLY A 79 -1.12 16.75 -12.30
N PRO A 80 -1.96 17.53 -11.60
CA PRO A 80 -2.22 17.34 -10.18
C PRO A 80 -2.88 16.00 -9.87
N LEU A 81 -2.66 15.50 -8.64
CA LEU A 81 -3.11 14.19 -8.20
C LEU A 81 -4.61 14.15 -7.88
N TYR A 82 -5.28 13.17 -8.42
CA TYR A 82 -6.60 12.73 -7.95
C TYR A 82 -6.47 11.85 -6.72
N ALA A 83 -5.51 10.93 -6.70
CA ALA A 83 -5.28 10.04 -5.59
C ALA A 83 -3.80 9.65 -5.42
N LEU A 84 -3.45 9.25 -4.19
CA LEU A 84 -2.22 8.52 -3.88
C LEU A 84 -2.58 7.16 -3.27
N VAL A 85 -1.87 6.12 -3.71
CA VAL A 85 -1.79 4.84 -3.00
C VAL A 85 -0.38 4.68 -2.42
N ALA A 86 -0.23 4.90 -1.13
CA ALA A 86 1.02 4.72 -0.39
C ALA A 86 1.17 3.24 -0.02
N ASN A 87 1.84 2.48 -0.89
CA ASN A 87 1.98 1.03 -0.76
C ASN A 87 3.42 0.58 -0.45
N SER A 88 4.43 1.44 -0.64
CA SER A 88 5.82 1.09 -0.32
C SER A 88 5.96 0.54 1.10
N GLY A 89 6.64 -0.59 1.24
CA GLY A 89 6.89 -1.19 2.55
C GLY A 89 7.84 -2.37 2.47
N ILE A 90 8.38 -2.73 3.61
CA ILE A 90 9.20 -3.93 3.82
C ILE A 90 8.58 -4.78 4.93
N GLY A 91 8.72 -6.09 4.80
CA GLY A 91 8.27 -7.05 5.80
C GLY A 91 9.43 -7.71 6.54
N GLY A 92 9.07 -8.69 7.35
CA GLY A 92 9.99 -9.57 8.04
C GLY A 92 10.08 -9.32 9.54
N ALA A 93 10.64 -10.30 10.22
CA ALA A 93 10.89 -10.27 11.65
C ALA A 93 12.01 -9.27 12.00
N ASN A 94 12.03 -8.84 13.26
CA ASN A 94 13.17 -8.15 13.87
C ASN A 94 13.45 -8.75 15.25
N ALA A 95 14.72 -8.83 15.59
CA ALA A 95 15.16 -9.33 16.89
C ALA A 95 16.07 -8.28 17.56
N PRO A 96 15.99 -8.10 18.89
CA PRO A 96 16.88 -7.18 19.60
C PRO A 96 18.36 -7.52 19.36
N GLY A 97 19.19 -6.49 19.26
CA GLY A 97 20.63 -6.63 19.07
C GLY A 97 21.19 -5.83 17.90
N SER A 98 22.41 -6.13 17.48
CA SER A 98 23.11 -5.37 16.43
C SER A 98 22.50 -5.52 15.03
N ALA A 99 21.68 -6.54 14.82
CA ALA A 99 20.97 -6.79 13.56
C ALA A 99 19.49 -6.42 13.63
N ASP A 100 19.07 -5.65 14.64
CA ASP A 100 17.67 -5.24 14.80
C ASP A 100 17.22 -4.31 13.68
N ARG A 101 16.21 -4.74 12.95
CA ARG A 101 15.62 -4.02 11.82
C ARG A 101 14.46 -3.10 12.23
N PHE A 102 14.23 -2.89 13.53
CA PHE A 102 13.12 -2.05 14.01
C PHE A 102 13.13 -0.66 13.35
N GLY A 103 14.29 0.00 13.36
CA GLY A 103 14.47 1.33 12.75
C GLY A 103 14.12 1.34 11.25
N ASP A 104 14.60 0.36 10.48
CA ASP A 104 14.33 0.26 9.04
C ASP A 104 12.85 0.03 8.74
N LEU A 105 12.19 -0.83 9.53
CA LEU A 105 10.76 -1.11 9.41
C LEU A 105 9.92 0.15 9.67
N VAL A 106 10.24 0.90 10.72
CA VAL A 106 9.55 2.15 11.04
C VAL A 106 9.86 3.23 10.00
N ALA A 107 11.13 3.41 9.63
CA ALA A 107 11.53 4.41 8.64
C ALA A 107 10.85 4.19 7.28
N THR A 108 10.77 2.94 6.82
CA THR A 108 10.16 2.64 5.51
C THR A 108 8.63 2.65 5.58
N ASN A 109 8.06 1.88 6.52
CA ASN A 109 6.62 1.60 6.51
C ASN A 109 5.78 2.75 7.08
N LEU A 110 6.29 3.49 8.05
CA LEU A 110 5.56 4.57 8.72
C LEU A 110 6.04 5.94 8.28
N THR A 111 7.33 6.25 8.49
CA THR A 111 7.86 7.57 8.16
C THR A 111 7.83 7.83 6.65
N GLY A 112 8.22 6.84 5.83
CA GLY A 112 8.13 6.93 4.37
C GLY A 112 6.70 7.09 3.87
N THR A 113 5.73 6.39 4.48
CA THR A 113 4.30 6.57 4.19
C THR A 113 3.86 8.00 4.53
N TYR A 114 4.26 8.54 5.68
CA TYR A 114 3.98 9.92 6.07
C TYR A 114 4.53 10.93 5.05
N HIS A 115 5.79 10.79 4.63
CA HIS A 115 6.40 11.65 3.63
C HIS A 115 5.58 11.65 2.33
N CYS A 116 5.19 10.47 1.84
CA CYS A 116 4.41 10.34 0.61
C CYS A 116 3.01 10.97 0.73
N LEU A 117 2.31 10.74 1.85
CA LEU A 117 0.99 11.32 2.09
C LEU A 117 1.05 12.85 2.13
N ARG A 118 2.04 13.45 2.80
CA ARG A 118 2.23 14.91 2.86
C ARG A 118 2.67 15.51 1.53
N ALA A 119 3.52 14.84 0.77
CA ALA A 119 3.92 15.29 -0.56
C ALA A 119 2.75 15.28 -1.56
N ALA A 120 1.92 14.24 -1.51
CA ALA A 120 0.72 14.14 -2.33
C ALA A 120 -0.34 15.17 -1.95
N GLU A 121 -0.57 15.39 -0.65
CA GLU A 121 -1.52 16.40 -0.15
C GLU A 121 -1.31 17.79 -0.75
N LYS A 122 -0.06 18.21 -0.87
CA LYS A 122 0.32 19.51 -1.46
C LYS A 122 -0.01 19.60 -2.96
N ARG A 123 -0.20 18.46 -3.63
CA ARG A 123 -0.31 18.34 -5.08
C ARG A 123 -1.65 17.76 -5.55
N LEU A 124 -2.63 17.68 -4.64
CA LEU A 124 -3.97 17.21 -4.98
C LEU A 124 -4.67 18.18 -5.94
N LEU A 125 -5.52 17.62 -6.80
CA LEU A 125 -6.39 18.38 -7.68
C LEU A 125 -7.10 19.50 -6.91
N PRO A 126 -7.10 20.74 -7.42
CA PRO A 126 -7.90 21.82 -6.85
C PRO A 126 -9.40 21.59 -7.11
N GLY A 127 -10.24 22.30 -6.34
CA GLY A 127 -11.69 22.30 -6.55
C GLY A 127 -12.47 21.33 -5.66
N PRO A 128 -13.77 21.19 -5.91
CA PRO A 128 -14.69 20.51 -5.00
C PRO A 128 -14.71 18.97 -5.15
N ARG A 129 -14.08 18.42 -6.20
CA ARG A 129 -14.04 16.97 -6.41
C ARG A 129 -13.41 16.27 -5.23
N THR A 130 -13.94 15.14 -4.81
CA THR A 130 -13.31 14.28 -3.78
C THR A 130 -11.95 13.79 -4.27
N ARG A 131 -10.94 13.84 -3.42
CA ARG A 131 -9.59 13.31 -3.65
C ARG A 131 -9.30 12.26 -2.60
N HIS A 132 -8.35 11.36 -2.89
CA HIS A 132 -8.16 10.18 -2.06
C HIS A 132 -6.69 9.94 -1.73
N LEU A 133 -6.43 9.62 -0.46
CA LEU A 133 -5.15 9.13 0.02
C LEU A 133 -5.39 7.75 0.64
N VAL A 134 -4.78 6.72 0.08
CA VAL A 134 -4.92 5.34 0.58
C VAL A 134 -3.56 4.83 1.01
N ALA A 135 -3.47 4.28 2.22
CA ALA A 135 -2.25 3.62 2.72
C ALA A 135 -2.44 2.11 2.83
N ILE A 136 -1.46 1.33 2.37
CA ILE A 136 -1.47 -0.13 2.56
C ILE A 136 -0.79 -0.44 3.90
N ALA A 137 -1.61 -0.80 4.88
CA ALA A 137 -1.18 -1.24 6.19
C ALA A 137 -0.96 -2.78 6.24
N SER A 138 -1.55 -3.46 7.19
CA SER A 138 -1.53 -4.93 7.33
C SER A 138 -2.52 -5.36 8.42
N VAL A 139 -3.00 -6.59 8.40
CA VAL A 139 -3.69 -7.22 9.52
C VAL A 139 -2.84 -7.16 10.81
N LEU A 140 -1.50 -7.17 10.70
CA LEU A 140 -0.57 -7.02 11.82
C LEU A 140 -0.57 -5.61 12.43
N ALA A 141 -1.32 -4.66 11.89
CA ALA A 141 -1.64 -3.41 12.58
C ALA A 141 -2.56 -3.61 13.78
N ARG A 142 -3.28 -4.75 13.83
CA ARG A 142 -4.25 -5.13 14.86
C ARG A 142 -3.91 -6.43 15.59
N LEU A 143 -3.07 -7.27 14.96
CA LEU A 143 -2.60 -8.54 15.54
C LEU A 143 -1.14 -8.41 15.98
N GLY A 144 -0.83 -8.97 17.16
CA GLY A 144 0.54 -9.12 17.62
C GLY A 144 1.14 -10.46 17.16
N VAL A 145 2.36 -10.41 16.61
CA VAL A 145 3.14 -11.60 16.26
C VAL A 145 4.51 -11.49 16.92
N GLY A 146 4.92 -12.52 17.65
CA GLY A 146 6.24 -12.58 18.26
C GLY A 146 7.35 -12.40 17.21
N GLY A 147 8.36 -11.60 17.49
CA GLY A 147 9.45 -11.30 16.56
C GLY A 147 9.09 -10.27 15.46
N TYR A 148 7.90 -9.68 15.45
CA TYR A 148 7.47 -8.69 14.45
C TYR A 148 7.17 -7.32 15.06
N THR A 149 7.85 -6.96 16.16
CA THR A 149 7.56 -5.73 16.91
C THR A 149 7.65 -4.47 16.03
N GLY A 150 8.69 -4.33 15.22
CA GLY A 150 8.86 -3.19 14.32
C GLY A 150 7.81 -3.15 13.21
N TYR A 151 7.48 -4.30 12.63
CA TYR A 151 6.44 -4.38 11.59
C TYR A 151 5.06 -4.05 12.15
N CYS A 152 4.65 -4.71 13.25
CA CYS A 152 3.36 -4.44 13.92
C CYS A 152 3.25 -2.95 14.31
N ALA A 153 4.29 -2.41 14.99
CA ALA A 153 4.30 -1.01 15.40
C ALA A 153 4.18 -0.06 14.20
N SER A 154 4.95 -0.29 13.13
CA SER A 154 4.91 0.55 11.93
C SER A 154 3.53 0.53 11.26
N LYS A 155 2.91 -0.65 11.12
CA LYS A 155 1.59 -0.79 10.47
C LYS A 155 0.44 -0.27 11.35
N ALA A 156 0.52 -0.42 12.67
CA ALA A 156 -0.41 0.21 13.60
C ALA A 156 -0.29 1.74 13.56
N GLY A 157 0.94 2.26 13.48
CA GLY A 157 1.21 3.70 13.31
C GLY A 157 0.59 4.27 12.03
N VAL A 158 0.61 3.53 10.91
CA VAL A 158 -0.07 3.93 9.67
C VAL A 158 -1.58 4.10 9.88
N CYS A 159 -2.24 3.21 10.62
CA CYS A 159 -3.66 3.36 10.92
C CYS A 159 -3.94 4.60 11.79
N GLY A 160 -3.06 4.92 12.74
CA GLY A 160 -3.12 6.15 13.53
C GLY A 160 -2.97 7.40 12.66
N LEU A 161 -1.97 7.40 11.77
CA LEU A 161 -1.70 8.47 10.82
C LEU A 161 -2.90 8.72 9.89
N VAL A 162 -3.50 7.67 9.36
CA VAL A 162 -4.69 7.74 8.48
C VAL A 162 -5.87 8.40 9.19
N ARG A 163 -6.15 8.03 10.44
CA ARG A 163 -7.25 8.65 11.21
C ARG A 163 -7.03 10.14 11.44
N ALA A 164 -5.81 10.54 11.81
CA ALA A 164 -5.48 11.94 12.03
C ALA A 164 -5.60 12.76 10.73
N LEU A 165 -5.03 12.27 9.63
CA LEU A 165 -5.13 12.93 8.33
C LEU A 165 -6.56 12.99 7.79
N ALA A 166 -7.39 11.98 8.06
CA ALA A 166 -8.79 12.01 7.65
C ALA A 166 -9.54 13.18 8.28
N VAL A 167 -9.33 13.46 9.57
CA VAL A 167 -9.92 14.61 10.25
C VAL A 167 -9.35 15.94 9.73
N GLU A 168 -8.03 16.00 9.57
CA GLU A 168 -7.31 17.20 9.12
C GLU A 168 -7.72 17.63 7.70
N LEU A 169 -7.95 16.66 6.81
CA LEU A 169 -8.18 16.92 5.39
C LEU A 169 -9.65 16.87 4.96
N ALA A 170 -10.56 16.45 5.84
CA ALA A 170 -11.99 16.42 5.57
C ALA A 170 -12.55 17.78 5.09
N PRO A 171 -12.17 18.95 5.70
CA PRO A 171 -12.66 20.26 5.21
C PRO A 171 -12.27 20.57 3.76
N ARG A 172 -11.24 19.90 3.23
CA ARG A 172 -10.78 20.04 1.85
C ARG A 172 -11.39 18.99 0.92
N ASN A 173 -12.37 18.21 1.39
CA ASN A 173 -12.98 17.07 0.67
C ASN A 173 -11.92 16.05 0.21
N VAL A 174 -11.00 15.67 1.11
CA VAL A 174 -10.00 14.62 0.88
C VAL A 174 -10.32 13.45 1.81
N GLN A 175 -10.50 12.27 1.23
CA GLN A 175 -10.70 11.04 1.99
C GLN A 175 -9.36 10.35 2.21
N VAL A 176 -9.13 9.89 3.44
CA VAL A 176 -7.90 9.20 3.83
C VAL A 176 -8.26 7.87 4.48
N ASN A 177 -7.83 6.75 3.88
CA ASN A 177 -8.18 5.42 4.34
C ASN A 177 -6.96 4.48 4.34
N ALA A 178 -7.04 3.39 5.13
CA ALA A 178 -6.07 2.31 5.12
C ALA A 178 -6.73 1.00 4.66
N VAL A 179 -5.97 0.18 3.93
CA VAL A 179 -6.31 -1.22 3.65
C VAL A 179 -5.38 -2.11 4.46
N LEU A 180 -5.94 -3.13 5.10
CA LEU A 180 -5.24 -4.07 5.97
C LEU A 180 -5.25 -5.48 5.34
N PRO A 181 -4.32 -5.78 4.42
CA PRO A 181 -4.20 -7.13 3.87
C PRO A 181 -3.78 -8.14 4.94
N GLY A 182 -4.26 -9.38 4.78
CA GLY A 182 -3.66 -10.56 5.42
C GLY A 182 -2.51 -11.13 4.58
N TRP A 183 -2.45 -12.46 4.47
CA TRP A 183 -1.53 -13.13 3.56
C TRP A 183 -1.94 -12.88 2.10
N VAL A 184 -1.02 -12.34 1.30
CA VAL A 184 -1.21 -12.06 -0.13
C VAL A 184 -0.09 -12.72 -0.92
N GLU A 185 -0.38 -13.39 -2.03
CA GLU A 185 0.60 -14.07 -2.91
C GLU A 185 1.58 -13.05 -3.51
N THR A 186 2.69 -12.82 -2.83
CA THR A 186 3.76 -11.87 -3.17
C THR A 186 5.12 -12.40 -2.73
N ASP A 187 6.20 -11.89 -3.30
CA ASP A 187 7.56 -12.24 -2.87
C ASP A 187 7.78 -12.01 -1.36
N MET A 188 7.17 -10.95 -0.82
CA MET A 188 7.23 -10.66 0.63
C MET A 188 6.58 -11.77 1.45
N ALA A 189 5.47 -12.32 1.00
CA ALA A 189 4.79 -13.41 1.70
C ALA A 189 5.56 -14.74 1.56
N VAL A 190 6.13 -15.01 0.39
CA VAL A 190 7.00 -16.18 0.19
C VAL A 190 8.19 -16.13 1.16
N ALA A 191 8.89 -15.01 1.24
CA ALA A 191 9.99 -14.83 2.19
C ALA A 191 9.53 -15.00 3.66
N GLY A 192 8.33 -14.49 4.01
CA GLY A 192 7.74 -14.69 5.34
C GLY A 192 7.43 -16.15 5.66
N LEU A 193 6.95 -16.92 4.69
CA LEU A 193 6.70 -18.36 4.84
C LEU A 193 8.02 -19.16 4.96
N GLU A 194 9.06 -18.78 4.22
CA GLU A 194 10.40 -19.36 4.36
C GLU A 194 10.99 -19.10 5.73
N ASP A 195 10.86 -17.87 6.27
CA ASP A 195 11.28 -17.52 7.62
C ASP A 195 10.53 -18.34 8.67
N MET A 196 9.22 -18.49 8.51
CA MET A 196 8.38 -19.31 9.38
C MET A 196 8.79 -20.79 9.32
N ALA A 197 9.02 -21.33 8.13
CA ALA A 197 9.48 -22.71 7.94
C ALA A 197 10.82 -22.98 8.65
N ARG A 198 11.77 -22.04 8.52
CA ARG A 198 13.07 -22.12 9.23
C ARG A 198 12.88 -22.09 10.75
N ALA A 199 12.06 -21.19 11.27
CA ALA A 199 11.81 -21.07 12.71
C ALA A 199 11.15 -22.31 13.30
N LEU A 200 10.24 -22.94 12.56
CA LEU A 200 9.50 -24.14 12.96
C LEU A 200 10.21 -25.45 12.59
N ARG A 201 11.33 -25.39 11.87
CA ARG A 201 12.07 -26.55 11.33
C ARG A 201 11.17 -27.48 10.51
N THR A 202 10.38 -26.90 9.63
CA THR A 202 9.42 -27.60 8.79
C THR A 202 9.58 -27.20 7.30
N SER A 203 8.77 -27.78 6.42
CA SER A 203 8.73 -27.37 5.01
C SER A 203 7.95 -26.07 4.83
N VAL A 204 8.20 -25.37 3.70
CA VAL A 204 7.43 -24.15 3.34
C VAL A 204 5.95 -24.47 3.15
N ASP A 205 5.63 -25.66 2.60
CA ASP A 205 4.25 -26.10 2.41
C ASP A 205 3.51 -26.32 3.74
N GLU A 206 4.20 -26.88 4.73
CA GLU A 206 3.62 -27.03 6.08
C GLU A 206 3.49 -25.71 6.79
N ALA A 207 4.48 -24.80 6.67
CA ALA A 207 4.38 -23.44 7.19
C ALA A 207 3.19 -22.69 6.54
N ARG A 208 2.98 -22.85 5.23
CA ARG A 208 1.83 -22.29 4.51
C ARG A 208 0.51 -22.84 5.04
N LYS A 209 0.39 -24.15 5.22
CA LYS A 209 -0.82 -24.77 5.80
C LYS A 209 -1.10 -24.23 7.20
N LEU A 210 -0.07 -24.10 8.03
CA LEU A 210 -0.20 -23.56 9.37
C LEU A 210 -0.60 -22.06 9.34
N ALA A 211 0.02 -21.25 8.50
CA ALA A 211 -0.32 -19.83 8.34
C ALA A 211 -1.79 -19.63 7.90
N LEU A 212 -2.33 -20.56 7.11
CA LEU A 212 -3.69 -20.49 6.62
C LEU A 212 -4.72 -21.22 7.50
N SER A 213 -4.29 -21.98 8.51
CA SER A 213 -5.19 -22.77 9.36
C SER A 213 -6.21 -21.92 10.14
N SER A 214 -5.87 -20.67 10.45
CA SER A 214 -6.74 -19.70 11.12
C SER A 214 -7.44 -18.73 10.15
N VAL A 215 -7.27 -18.91 8.82
CA VAL A 215 -7.88 -18.06 7.80
C VAL A 215 -9.16 -18.71 7.29
N PRO A 216 -10.35 -18.15 7.57
CA PRO A 216 -11.63 -18.78 7.20
C PRO A 216 -11.79 -19.15 5.74
N LEU A 217 -11.30 -18.32 4.80
CA LEU A 217 -11.34 -18.65 3.37
C LEU A 217 -10.23 -19.62 2.94
N ALA A 218 -9.37 -20.09 3.85
CA ALA A 218 -8.33 -21.10 3.67
C ALA A 218 -7.41 -20.88 2.47
N ARG A 219 -7.21 -19.63 2.05
CA ARG A 219 -6.34 -19.23 0.94
C ARG A 219 -5.62 -17.93 1.22
N MET A 220 -4.51 -17.71 0.55
CA MET A 220 -3.93 -16.38 0.44
C MET A 220 -4.78 -15.53 -0.52
N ALA A 221 -4.87 -14.24 -0.27
CA ALA A 221 -5.45 -13.32 -1.24
C ALA A 221 -4.54 -13.19 -2.45
N GLN A 222 -5.12 -12.92 -3.62
CA GLN A 222 -4.34 -12.49 -4.78
C GLN A 222 -4.10 -10.98 -4.70
N PRO A 223 -2.99 -10.45 -5.24
CA PRO A 223 -2.77 -8.99 -5.32
C PRO A 223 -3.95 -8.24 -5.94
N GLU A 224 -4.66 -8.87 -6.87
CA GLU A 224 -5.85 -8.33 -7.54
C GLU A 224 -7.05 -8.16 -6.60
N ASP A 225 -7.18 -9.00 -5.55
CA ASP A 225 -8.20 -8.85 -4.52
C ASP A 225 -8.03 -7.50 -3.79
N ILE A 226 -6.77 -7.14 -3.49
CA ILE A 226 -6.44 -5.86 -2.86
C ILE A 226 -6.60 -4.69 -3.83
N ALA A 227 -6.19 -4.87 -5.09
CA ALA A 227 -6.33 -3.85 -6.13
C ALA A 227 -7.81 -3.49 -6.38
N GLY A 228 -8.72 -4.48 -6.32
CA GLY A 228 -10.15 -4.26 -6.43
C GLY A 228 -10.71 -3.36 -5.32
N LEU A 229 -10.33 -3.62 -4.06
CA LEU A 229 -10.74 -2.80 -2.92
C LEU A 229 -10.17 -1.38 -2.99
N VAL A 230 -8.89 -1.23 -3.37
CA VAL A 230 -8.27 0.10 -3.55
C VAL A 230 -8.97 0.88 -4.65
N ALA A 231 -9.26 0.26 -5.79
CA ALA A 231 -9.97 0.91 -6.88
C ALA A 231 -11.40 1.36 -6.47
N TRP A 232 -12.08 0.57 -5.63
CA TRP A 232 -13.35 0.99 -5.04
C TRP A 232 -13.16 2.17 -4.08
N LEU A 233 -12.19 2.12 -3.17
CA LEU A 233 -11.93 3.18 -2.18
C LEU A 233 -11.63 4.56 -2.78
N ILE A 234 -11.04 4.60 -3.97
CA ILE A 234 -10.73 5.86 -4.67
C ILE A 234 -11.76 6.22 -5.73
N SER A 235 -12.90 5.53 -5.78
CA SER A 235 -14.01 5.83 -6.68
C SER A 235 -15.13 6.62 -5.98
N ASP A 236 -16.04 7.17 -6.78
CA ASP A 236 -17.22 7.88 -6.27
C ASP A 236 -18.16 6.97 -5.45
N ASP A 237 -18.07 5.63 -5.59
CA ASP A 237 -18.85 4.68 -4.81
C ASP A 237 -18.46 4.64 -3.33
N ALA A 238 -17.23 5.07 -3.00
CA ALA A 238 -16.71 5.12 -1.64
C ALA A 238 -16.72 6.53 -1.01
N ARG A 239 -17.44 7.51 -1.60
CA ARG A 239 -17.42 8.92 -1.15
C ARG A 239 -17.88 9.19 0.28
N GLY A 240 -18.44 8.20 0.96
CA GLY A 240 -18.80 8.27 2.39
C GLY A 240 -17.76 7.65 3.32
N VAL A 241 -16.60 7.20 2.81
CA VAL A 241 -15.61 6.44 3.60
C VAL A 241 -14.35 7.25 3.79
N THR A 242 -14.08 7.68 5.04
CA THR A 242 -12.82 8.33 5.42
C THR A 242 -12.43 7.97 6.85
N GLY A 243 -11.14 7.91 7.16
CA GLY A 243 -10.59 7.50 8.44
C GLY A 243 -10.70 6.00 8.72
N ALA A 244 -11.19 5.22 7.74
CA ALA A 244 -11.40 3.79 7.89
C ALA A 244 -10.10 2.99 7.72
N SER A 245 -10.05 1.87 8.44
CA SER A 245 -9.05 0.82 8.27
C SER A 245 -9.78 -0.45 7.84
N LEU A 246 -9.77 -0.75 6.54
CA LEU A 246 -10.57 -1.83 5.96
C LEU A 246 -9.77 -3.13 5.90
N ASP A 247 -10.33 -4.16 6.51
CA ASP A 247 -9.75 -5.49 6.52
C ASP A 247 -9.96 -6.18 5.15
N ALA A 248 -8.86 -6.66 4.57
CA ALA A 248 -8.83 -7.44 3.33
C ALA A 248 -7.95 -8.69 3.55
N ASN A 249 -8.36 -9.53 4.50
CA ASN A 249 -7.53 -10.57 5.11
C ASN A 249 -8.15 -11.98 5.07
N ASN A 250 -9.14 -12.20 4.21
CA ASN A 250 -9.82 -13.50 4.07
C ASN A 250 -10.45 -14.02 5.39
N GLY A 251 -10.79 -13.11 6.31
CA GLY A 251 -11.38 -13.44 7.61
C GLY A 251 -10.36 -13.75 8.72
N ALA A 252 -9.04 -13.63 8.46
CA ALA A 252 -8.02 -13.88 9.48
C ALA A 252 -8.17 -13.00 10.74
N LEU A 253 -8.77 -11.83 10.58
CA LEU A 253 -9.25 -10.97 11.67
C LEU A 253 -10.62 -10.42 11.29
N MET A 254 -11.55 -10.49 12.21
CA MET A 254 -12.88 -9.88 12.13
C MET A 254 -12.98 -8.83 13.25
N SER A 255 -13.21 -7.56 12.92
CA SER A 255 -13.25 -6.44 13.88
C SER A 255 -14.54 -5.62 13.73
#